data_c80cd99c05eb7ea2ef906e5940d4a214
#
_entry.id   c80cd99c05eb7ea2ef906e5940d4a214
#
_cell.length_a   1.000
_cell.length_b   1.000
_cell.length_c   1.000
_cell.angle_alpha   90.00
_cell.angle_beta   90.00
_cell.angle_gamma   90.00
#
_symmetry.space_group_name_H-M   'P 1'
#
loop_
_entity.id
_entity.type
_entity.pdbx_description
1 polymer ?
#
loop_
_entity_poly.entity_id
_entity_poly.type
_entity_poly.pdbx_seq_one_letter_code
_entity_poly.pdbx_strand_id
1 'polypeptide(L)'
;INNPDAYASSHPKILQRLVALKFIVEDDFDERAILKAERESFIHASEYKTTILPTFECNYKCWYCLQEHEPVVLDYTRFDLMIKHIKKYMLENSIQEYVLSWFGGEPLTQPKVIEYIAPQLISFCEEHKIDFSSGVTTNGALLNIDNIKLLQKCKVDYYQIAIDGDEKTHNKNKQDCLSDSSFRLILNNIVNLLRMNSDAKVTLRINYTLATLKSESLVTDITKYIPQEYRNRILVDLQKVWQVNEQNVSISLLRNLQEKLIKCGFELSIQHVFSMCYVEKEHYNMFYYNGGVEKCDKRPIGNLRGHLNSEGDIVWTEKPIFSDYDLFDEKCVCNNCHYYPLCYCECPILREDRIKENHGKILCGHQGR
;
A
#
# COMPACT_ATOMS: atom_id res chain seq x y z
N ILE A 1 14.03 32.03 6.59
CA ILE A 1 14.84 33.18 6.09
C ILE A 1 14.41 34.40 6.90
N ASN A 2 15.30 34.94 7.76
CA ASN A 2 14.96 36.05 8.67
C ASN A 2 14.76 37.39 7.93
N ASN A 3 15.17 37.51 6.68
CA ASN A 3 14.92 38.66 5.80
C ASN A 3 14.83 38.15 4.34
N PRO A 4 13.61 37.93 3.84
CA PRO A 4 13.39 37.40 2.47
C PRO A 4 13.93 38.38 1.39
N ASP A 5 13.79 39.69 1.56
CA ASP A 5 14.19 40.71 0.57
C ASP A 5 15.71 40.77 0.40
N ALA A 6 16.45 40.70 1.50
CA ALA A 6 17.89 40.65 1.47
C ALA A 6 18.41 39.33 0.81
N TYR A 7 17.73 38.23 1.03
CA TYR A 7 18.05 36.96 0.42
C TYR A 7 17.68 36.92 -1.06
N ALA A 8 16.57 37.54 -1.45
CA ALA A 8 16.13 37.69 -2.84
C ALA A 8 17.16 38.39 -3.70
N SER A 9 17.77 39.47 -3.17
CA SER A 9 18.79 40.26 -3.88
C SER A 9 20.09 39.46 -4.11
N SER A 10 20.45 38.60 -3.19
CA SER A 10 21.70 37.80 -3.26
C SER A 10 21.55 36.45 -3.98
N HIS A 11 20.35 35.86 -3.99
CA HIS A 11 20.08 34.51 -4.52
C HIS A 11 18.76 34.41 -5.30
N PRO A 12 18.54 35.19 -6.37
CA PRO A 12 17.24 35.32 -7.04
C PRO A 12 16.73 33.99 -7.61
N LYS A 13 17.60 33.13 -8.15
CA LYS A 13 17.22 31.82 -8.70
C LYS A 13 16.74 30.83 -7.61
N ILE A 14 17.34 30.88 -6.42
CA ILE A 14 16.95 30.05 -5.30
C ILE A 14 15.60 30.55 -4.77
N LEU A 15 15.42 31.86 -4.62
CA LEU A 15 14.14 32.43 -4.21
C LEU A 15 13.02 32.03 -5.16
N GLN A 16 13.20 32.23 -6.48
CA GLN A 16 12.21 31.84 -7.48
C GLN A 16 11.83 30.37 -7.35
N ARG A 17 12.81 29.48 -7.09
CA ARG A 17 12.54 28.04 -6.87
C ARG A 17 11.79 27.78 -5.58
N LEU A 18 12.09 28.50 -4.48
CA LEU A 18 11.38 28.36 -3.22
C LEU A 18 9.93 28.85 -3.32
N VAL A 19 9.69 29.95 -4.04
CA VAL A 19 8.33 30.46 -4.35
C VAL A 19 7.58 29.45 -5.23
N ALA A 20 8.21 28.97 -6.32
CA ALA A 20 7.59 27.99 -7.22
C ALA A 20 7.24 26.67 -6.52
N LEU A 21 8.02 26.27 -5.51
CA LEU A 21 7.79 25.08 -4.68
C LEU A 21 6.91 25.37 -3.45
N LYS A 22 6.38 26.59 -3.32
CA LYS A 22 5.54 27.04 -2.18
C LYS A 22 6.21 26.93 -0.79
N PHE A 23 7.54 27.00 -0.72
CA PHE A 23 8.27 27.18 0.55
C PHE A 23 8.25 28.63 1.03
N ILE A 24 7.97 29.55 0.14
CA ILE A 24 7.73 30.98 0.40
C ILE A 24 6.41 31.31 -0.28
N VAL A 25 5.47 31.84 0.48
CA VAL A 25 4.13 32.23 0.05
C VAL A 25 3.83 33.64 0.55
N GLU A 26 2.81 34.27 0.00
CA GLU A 26 2.32 35.56 0.47
C GLU A 26 1.72 35.43 1.89
N ASP A 27 1.70 36.53 2.65
CA ASP A 27 1.25 36.51 4.06
C ASP A 27 -0.23 36.16 4.23
N ASP A 28 -1.05 36.39 3.20
CA ASP A 28 -2.47 36.02 3.14
C ASP A 28 -2.78 34.65 2.55
N PHE A 29 -1.75 33.89 2.24
CA PHE A 29 -1.90 32.56 1.65
C PHE A 29 -2.47 31.55 2.68
N ASP A 30 -3.69 31.08 2.45
CA ASP A 30 -4.38 30.14 3.33
C ASP A 30 -3.97 28.69 3.04
N GLU A 31 -2.85 28.25 3.63
CA GLU A 31 -2.36 26.87 3.53
C GLU A 31 -3.38 25.86 4.07
N ARG A 32 -4.17 26.24 5.07
CA ARG A 32 -5.15 25.34 5.70
C ARG A 32 -6.33 25.06 4.81
N ALA A 33 -6.84 26.09 4.13
CA ALA A 33 -7.92 25.91 3.16
C ALA A 33 -7.48 24.92 2.06
N ILE A 34 -6.23 25.00 1.60
CA ILE A 34 -5.68 24.07 0.61
C ILE A 34 -5.58 22.66 1.18
N LEU A 35 -5.00 22.48 2.36
CA LEU A 35 -4.87 21.17 3.01
C LEU A 35 -6.23 20.53 3.29
N LYS A 36 -7.22 21.33 3.68
CA LYS A 36 -8.60 20.87 3.86
C LYS A 36 -9.20 20.41 2.53
N ALA A 37 -9.07 21.22 1.48
CA ALA A 37 -9.58 20.88 0.15
C ALA A 37 -8.88 19.61 -0.42
N GLU A 38 -7.58 19.46 -0.24
CA GLU A 38 -6.84 18.27 -0.63
C GLU A 38 -7.34 17.03 0.12
N ARG A 39 -7.59 17.13 1.43
CA ARG A 39 -8.14 16.04 2.22
C ARG A 39 -9.55 15.66 1.78
N GLU A 40 -10.44 16.63 1.59
CA GLU A 40 -11.80 16.39 1.09
C GLU A 40 -11.76 15.71 -0.29
N SER A 41 -10.94 16.23 -1.21
CA SER A 41 -10.76 15.63 -2.53
C SER A 41 -10.22 14.19 -2.46
N PHE A 42 -9.35 13.89 -1.52
CA PHE A 42 -8.82 12.53 -1.33
C PHE A 42 -9.87 11.58 -0.76
N ILE A 43 -10.64 12.02 0.24
CA ILE A 43 -11.67 11.19 0.90
C ILE A 43 -12.79 10.86 -0.07
N HIS A 44 -13.28 11.85 -0.80
CA HIS A 44 -14.46 11.76 -1.67
C HIS A 44 -14.10 11.60 -3.15
N ALA A 45 -12.90 11.07 -3.46
CA ALA A 45 -12.52 10.76 -4.83
C ALA A 45 -13.51 9.75 -5.46
N SER A 46 -13.89 9.95 -6.73
CA SER A 46 -14.80 9.05 -7.47
C SER A 46 -14.17 7.69 -7.83
N GLU A 47 -12.98 7.40 -7.35
CA GLU A 47 -12.32 6.11 -7.43
C GLU A 47 -12.86 5.17 -6.36
N TYR A 48 -13.38 4.02 -6.74
CA TYR A 48 -13.69 2.92 -5.82
C TYR A 48 -12.54 1.92 -5.82
N LYS A 49 -11.91 1.73 -4.67
CA LYS A 49 -10.86 0.73 -4.50
C LYS A 49 -11.35 -0.41 -3.62
N THR A 50 -11.15 -1.64 -4.08
CA THR A 50 -11.35 -2.82 -3.25
C THR A 50 -10.07 -3.62 -3.11
N THR A 51 -9.85 -4.18 -1.94
CA THR A 51 -8.82 -5.20 -1.71
C THR A 51 -9.51 -6.50 -1.37
N ILE A 52 -9.29 -7.54 -2.18
CA ILE A 52 -9.86 -8.87 -1.95
C ILE A 52 -8.76 -9.79 -1.44
N LEU A 53 -9.03 -10.44 -0.32
CA LEU A 53 -8.20 -11.48 0.27
C LEU A 53 -8.84 -12.85 -0.04
N PRO A 54 -8.42 -13.52 -1.14
CA PRO A 54 -9.03 -14.79 -1.56
C PRO A 54 -8.73 -15.93 -0.58
N THR A 55 -7.72 -15.75 0.27
CA THR A 55 -7.27 -16.76 1.22
C THR A 55 -6.38 -16.16 2.32
N PHE A 56 -6.27 -16.87 3.44
CA PHE A 56 -5.23 -16.66 4.46
C PHE A 56 -4.11 -17.68 4.39
N GLU A 57 -4.23 -18.70 3.53
CA GLU A 57 -3.13 -19.61 3.28
C GLU A 57 -1.93 -18.87 2.70
N CYS A 58 -0.74 -19.26 3.13
CA CYS A 58 0.51 -18.76 2.60
C CYS A 58 1.52 -19.92 2.50
N ASN A 59 2.30 -19.93 1.44
CA ASN A 59 3.41 -20.89 1.28
C ASN A 59 4.65 -20.50 2.12
N TYR A 60 4.66 -19.31 2.76
CA TYR A 60 5.72 -18.87 3.69
C TYR A 60 5.20 -18.66 5.11
N LYS A 61 6.11 -18.73 6.09
CA LYS A 61 5.87 -18.46 7.51
C LYS A 61 6.83 -17.37 8.01
N CYS A 62 6.67 -16.15 7.49
CA CYS A 62 7.51 -15.02 7.87
C CYS A 62 7.32 -14.67 9.34
N TRP A 63 8.40 -14.56 10.12
CA TRP A 63 8.35 -14.27 11.56
C TRP A 63 7.70 -12.92 11.92
N TYR A 64 7.69 -11.98 10.98
CA TYR A 64 7.08 -10.64 11.13
C TYR A 64 5.67 -10.56 10.53
N CYS A 65 5.09 -11.67 10.08
CA CYS A 65 3.75 -11.64 9.50
C CYS A 65 2.70 -11.29 10.56
N LEU A 66 1.80 -10.37 10.21
CA LEU A 66 0.68 -9.99 11.07
C LEU A 66 -0.53 -10.90 10.87
N GLN A 67 -0.53 -11.72 9.81
CA GLN A 67 -1.65 -12.61 9.47
C GLN A 67 -1.43 -14.00 10.06
N GLU A 68 -2.49 -14.55 10.61
CA GLU A 68 -2.56 -15.97 10.98
C GLU A 68 -2.90 -16.78 9.75
N HIS A 69 -2.06 -17.77 9.44
CA HIS A 69 -2.22 -18.62 8.25
C HIS A 69 -2.98 -19.88 8.64
N GLU A 70 -4.23 -19.97 8.19
CA GLU A 70 -5.09 -21.14 8.40
C GLU A 70 -5.52 -21.73 7.07
N PRO A 71 -5.71 -23.07 7.01
CA PRO A 71 -6.33 -23.73 5.86
C PRO A 71 -7.73 -23.15 5.61
N VAL A 72 -8.01 -22.84 4.37
CA VAL A 72 -9.26 -22.17 3.98
C VAL A 72 -10.15 -23.10 3.19
N VAL A 73 -11.40 -23.21 3.58
CA VAL A 73 -12.46 -23.81 2.75
C VAL A 73 -13.13 -22.68 1.97
N LEU A 74 -12.97 -22.72 0.64
CA LEU A 74 -13.55 -21.71 -0.24
C LEU A 74 -15.05 -21.95 -0.45
N ASP A 75 -15.82 -20.90 -0.22
CA ASP A 75 -17.25 -20.85 -0.53
C ASP A 75 -17.48 -19.80 -1.63
N TYR A 76 -17.72 -20.25 -2.86
CA TYR A 76 -17.91 -19.37 -4.00
C TYR A 76 -19.17 -18.50 -3.89
N THR A 77 -20.15 -18.88 -3.07
CA THR A 77 -21.33 -18.03 -2.80
C THR A 77 -20.95 -16.73 -2.13
N ARG A 78 -19.86 -16.73 -1.34
CA ARG A 78 -19.31 -15.50 -0.72
C ARG A 78 -18.72 -14.57 -1.77
N PHE A 79 -18.03 -15.13 -2.77
CA PHE A 79 -17.48 -14.34 -3.88
C PHE A 79 -18.59 -13.77 -4.77
N ASP A 80 -19.69 -14.50 -4.98
CA ASP A 80 -20.87 -13.98 -5.70
C ASP A 80 -21.48 -12.77 -4.97
N LEU A 81 -21.60 -12.84 -3.65
CA LEU A 81 -22.07 -11.71 -2.85
C LEU A 81 -21.13 -10.50 -2.94
N MET A 82 -19.79 -10.72 -2.93
CA MET A 82 -18.81 -9.65 -3.13
C MET A 82 -18.98 -8.99 -4.51
N ILE A 83 -19.07 -9.79 -5.57
CA ILE A 83 -19.25 -9.31 -6.94
C ILE A 83 -20.55 -8.51 -7.04
N LYS A 84 -21.65 -9.04 -6.48
CA LYS A 84 -22.95 -8.35 -6.45
C LYS A 84 -22.84 -7.00 -5.72
N HIS A 85 -22.20 -6.98 -4.56
CA HIS A 85 -21.97 -5.75 -3.80
C HIS A 85 -21.18 -4.72 -4.61
N ILE A 86 -20.01 -5.13 -5.13
CA ILE A 86 -19.11 -4.24 -5.85
C ILE A 86 -19.79 -3.60 -7.05
N LYS A 87 -20.53 -4.41 -7.86
CA LYS A 87 -21.28 -3.93 -9.02
C LYS A 87 -22.37 -2.93 -8.62
N LYS A 88 -23.19 -3.29 -7.63
CA LYS A 88 -24.24 -2.41 -7.09
C LYS A 88 -23.66 -1.09 -6.58
N TYR A 89 -22.60 -1.16 -5.78
CA TYR A 89 -21.95 0.01 -5.19
C TYR A 89 -21.41 0.97 -6.26
N MET A 90 -20.77 0.46 -7.31
CA MET A 90 -20.25 1.29 -8.40
C MET A 90 -21.36 2.11 -9.07
N LEU A 91 -22.53 1.51 -9.30
CA LEU A 91 -23.67 2.23 -9.92
C LEU A 91 -24.29 3.25 -8.97
N GLU A 92 -24.55 2.85 -7.73
CA GLU A 92 -25.22 3.72 -6.74
C GLU A 92 -24.39 4.96 -6.39
N ASN A 93 -23.06 4.88 -6.48
CA ASN A 93 -22.15 5.97 -6.14
C ASN A 93 -21.52 6.64 -7.38
N SER A 94 -22.02 6.34 -8.59
CA SER A 94 -21.53 6.96 -9.84
C SER A 94 -20.02 6.89 -10.02
N ILE A 95 -19.41 5.76 -9.66
CA ILE A 95 -17.97 5.52 -9.69
C ILE A 95 -17.46 5.61 -11.13
N GLN A 96 -16.36 6.34 -11.33
CA GLN A 96 -15.72 6.51 -12.64
C GLN A 96 -14.51 5.63 -12.84
N GLU A 97 -13.82 5.27 -11.75
CA GLU A 97 -12.62 4.42 -11.75
C GLU A 97 -12.77 3.33 -10.69
N TYR A 98 -12.49 2.07 -11.07
CA TYR A 98 -12.49 0.94 -10.14
C TYR A 98 -11.10 0.28 -10.08
N VAL A 99 -10.55 0.21 -8.86
CA VAL A 99 -9.24 -0.37 -8.58
C VAL A 99 -9.40 -1.66 -7.80
N LEU A 100 -9.05 -2.79 -8.41
CA LEU A 100 -9.08 -4.11 -7.78
C LEU A 100 -7.69 -4.52 -7.30
N SER A 101 -7.53 -4.71 -6.00
CA SER A 101 -6.27 -5.17 -5.40
C SER A 101 -6.42 -6.57 -4.82
N TRP A 102 -5.43 -7.44 -5.08
CA TRP A 102 -5.35 -8.78 -4.53
C TRP A 102 -4.33 -8.81 -3.41
N PHE A 103 -4.71 -9.36 -2.27
CA PHE A 103 -3.89 -9.46 -1.07
C PHE A 103 -4.23 -10.75 -0.30
N GLY A 104 -3.75 -10.92 0.94
CA GLY A 104 -4.09 -12.05 1.81
C GLY A 104 -2.84 -12.69 2.40
N GLY A 105 -2.88 -13.99 2.69
CA GLY A 105 -1.69 -14.76 3.00
C GLY A 105 -0.76 -14.75 1.78
N GLU A 106 -1.06 -15.60 0.80
CA GLU A 106 -0.50 -15.49 -0.54
C GLU A 106 -1.64 -15.70 -1.56
N PRO A 107 -2.06 -14.66 -2.29
CA PRO A 107 -3.21 -14.76 -3.19
C PRO A 107 -3.03 -15.80 -4.31
N LEU A 108 -1.79 -16.06 -4.72
CA LEU A 108 -1.48 -17.05 -5.76
C LEU A 108 -1.50 -18.51 -5.28
N THR A 109 -1.82 -18.78 -4.01
CA THR A 109 -2.21 -20.13 -3.58
C THR A 109 -3.63 -20.46 -4.03
N GLN A 110 -4.45 -19.45 -4.33
CA GLN A 110 -5.82 -19.60 -4.82
C GLN A 110 -6.07 -18.84 -6.14
N PRO A 111 -5.31 -19.11 -7.21
CA PRO A 111 -5.40 -18.37 -8.46
C PRO A 111 -6.78 -18.53 -9.14
N LYS A 112 -7.50 -19.62 -8.88
CA LYS A 112 -8.86 -19.86 -9.40
C LYS A 112 -9.88 -18.83 -8.89
N VAL A 113 -9.69 -18.28 -7.69
CA VAL A 113 -10.56 -17.20 -7.17
C VAL A 113 -10.36 -15.92 -7.95
N ILE A 114 -9.11 -15.60 -8.31
CA ILE A 114 -8.78 -14.45 -9.16
C ILE A 114 -9.43 -14.64 -10.55
N GLU A 115 -9.28 -15.83 -11.14
CA GLU A 115 -9.87 -16.20 -12.43
C GLU A 115 -11.42 -16.15 -12.41
N TYR A 116 -12.04 -16.42 -11.26
CA TYR A 116 -13.48 -16.39 -11.09
C TYR A 116 -14.03 -14.96 -10.97
N ILE A 117 -13.40 -14.11 -10.19
CA ILE A 117 -13.90 -12.77 -9.84
C ILE A 117 -13.54 -11.73 -10.91
N ALA A 118 -12.26 -11.65 -11.31
CA ALA A 118 -11.77 -10.54 -12.09
C ALA A 118 -12.47 -10.38 -13.44
N PRO A 119 -12.72 -11.43 -14.25
CA PRO A 119 -13.39 -11.28 -15.54
C PRO A 119 -14.81 -10.70 -15.44
N GLN A 120 -15.54 -11.05 -14.36
CA GLN A 120 -16.90 -10.56 -14.14
C GLN A 120 -16.95 -9.07 -13.80
N LEU A 121 -15.93 -8.56 -13.09
CA LEU A 121 -15.80 -7.14 -12.76
C LEU A 121 -15.26 -6.34 -13.95
N ILE A 122 -14.31 -6.91 -14.70
CA ILE A 122 -13.78 -6.31 -15.94
C ILE A 122 -14.90 -6.09 -16.95
N SER A 123 -15.69 -7.15 -17.27
CA SER A 123 -16.79 -7.05 -18.21
C SER A 123 -17.84 -6.02 -17.77
N PHE A 124 -18.13 -5.97 -16.48
CA PHE A 124 -19.06 -4.98 -15.93
C PHE A 124 -18.53 -3.55 -16.08
N CYS A 125 -17.26 -3.32 -15.78
CA CYS A 125 -16.65 -2.00 -15.95
C CYS A 125 -16.63 -1.56 -17.42
N GLU A 126 -16.33 -2.47 -18.35
CA GLU A 126 -16.38 -2.20 -19.80
C GLU A 126 -17.79 -1.82 -20.26
N GLU A 127 -18.83 -2.55 -19.82
CA GLU A 127 -20.23 -2.27 -20.14
C GLU A 127 -20.67 -0.88 -19.64
N HIS A 128 -20.21 -0.49 -18.44
CA HIS A 128 -20.65 0.76 -17.81
C HIS A 128 -19.65 1.92 -18.00
N LYS A 129 -18.60 1.73 -18.82
CA LYS A 129 -17.55 2.73 -19.10
C LYS A 129 -16.85 3.24 -17.82
N ILE A 130 -16.58 2.34 -16.89
CA ILE A 130 -15.81 2.58 -15.69
C ILE A 130 -14.36 2.18 -15.99
N ASP A 131 -13.41 3.07 -15.72
CA ASP A 131 -11.99 2.77 -15.88
C ASP A 131 -11.58 1.68 -14.88
N PHE A 132 -10.92 0.61 -15.39
CA PHE A 132 -10.53 -0.52 -14.56
C PHE A 132 -9.02 -0.64 -14.46
N SER A 133 -8.52 -0.79 -13.24
CA SER A 133 -7.13 -1.16 -12.99
C SER A 133 -7.02 -2.25 -11.92
N SER A 134 -5.96 -3.06 -11.98
CA SER A 134 -5.78 -4.12 -10.99
C SER A 134 -4.32 -4.30 -10.58
N GLY A 135 -4.13 -4.71 -9.32
CA GLY A 135 -2.82 -4.99 -8.76
C GLY A 135 -2.82 -6.17 -7.80
N VAL A 136 -1.64 -6.72 -7.55
CA VAL A 136 -1.44 -7.83 -6.62
C VAL A 136 -0.25 -7.57 -5.69
N THR A 137 -0.45 -7.82 -4.41
CA THR A 137 0.64 -7.97 -3.45
C THR A 137 0.89 -9.45 -3.24
N THR A 138 2.06 -9.92 -3.60
CA THR A 138 2.46 -11.33 -3.55
C THR A 138 3.87 -11.49 -3.00
N ASN A 139 4.17 -12.63 -2.42
CA ASN A 139 5.56 -12.97 -2.08
C ASN A 139 6.40 -13.35 -3.31
N GLY A 140 5.78 -13.53 -4.47
CA GLY A 140 6.41 -13.75 -5.76
C GLY A 140 6.88 -15.18 -6.04
N ALA A 141 6.84 -16.10 -5.07
CA ALA A 141 7.31 -17.49 -5.29
C ALA A 141 6.42 -18.26 -6.27
N LEU A 142 5.12 -18.04 -6.19
CA LEU A 142 4.13 -18.68 -7.07
C LEU A 142 3.87 -17.89 -8.37
N LEU A 143 4.64 -16.86 -8.65
CA LEU A 143 4.53 -16.06 -9.88
C LEU A 143 5.23 -16.77 -11.06
N ASN A 144 4.80 -18.00 -11.32
CA ASN A 144 5.25 -18.83 -12.45
C ASN A 144 4.58 -18.36 -13.76
N ILE A 145 4.98 -18.94 -14.89
CA ILE A 145 4.51 -18.57 -16.23
C ILE A 145 2.98 -18.65 -16.36
N ASP A 146 2.35 -19.67 -15.77
CA ASP A 146 0.89 -19.85 -15.87
C ASP A 146 0.15 -18.81 -15.05
N ASN A 147 0.61 -18.50 -13.85
CA ASN A 147 0.05 -17.44 -13.03
C ASN A 147 0.30 -16.04 -13.63
N ILE A 148 1.44 -15.80 -14.28
CA ILE A 148 1.67 -14.55 -15.03
C ILE A 148 0.64 -14.39 -16.14
N LYS A 149 0.40 -15.43 -16.96
CA LYS A 149 -0.61 -15.43 -18.03
C LYS A 149 -2.03 -15.22 -17.49
N LEU A 150 -2.36 -15.85 -16.37
CA LEU A 150 -3.64 -15.66 -15.70
C LEU A 150 -3.82 -14.21 -15.26
N LEU A 151 -2.84 -13.65 -14.57
CA LEU A 151 -2.88 -12.28 -14.07
C LEU A 151 -2.98 -11.26 -15.21
N GLN A 152 -2.30 -11.49 -16.35
CA GLN A 152 -2.45 -10.67 -17.55
C GLN A 152 -3.89 -10.70 -18.11
N LYS A 153 -4.52 -11.87 -18.19
CA LYS A 153 -5.95 -12.00 -18.59
C LYS A 153 -6.86 -11.24 -17.63
N CYS A 154 -6.50 -11.16 -16.37
CA CYS A 154 -7.21 -10.43 -15.32
C CYS A 154 -6.82 -8.95 -15.23
N LYS A 155 -6.11 -8.40 -16.23
CA LYS A 155 -5.66 -7.01 -16.32
C LYS A 155 -4.87 -6.55 -15.06
N VAL A 156 -4.08 -7.47 -14.47
CA VAL A 156 -3.20 -7.13 -13.35
C VAL A 156 -1.90 -6.58 -13.90
N ASP A 157 -1.66 -5.28 -13.71
CA ASP A 157 -0.47 -4.58 -14.17
C ASP A 157 0.41 -4.05 -13.02
N TYR A 158 -0.12 -3.97 -11.80
CA TYR A 158 0.61 -3.51 -10.63
C TYR A 158 0.97 -4.68 -9.73
N TYR A 159 2.27 -4.86 -9.49
CA TYR A 159 2.81 -5.95 -8.67
C TYR A 159 3.63 -5.40 -7.52
N GLN A 160 3.23 -5.66 -6.29
CA GLN A 160 4.08 -5.45 -5.12
C GLN A 160 4.65 -6.78 -4.67
N ILE A 161 5.99 -6.92 -4.72
CA ILE A 161 6.69 -8.16 -4.39
C ILE A 161 7.72 -7.88 -3.31
N ALA A 162 7.73 -8.70 -2.24
CA ALA A 162 8.55 -8.43 -1.06
C ALA A 162 9.76 -9.36 -0.95
N ILE A 163 10.94 -8.75 -0.69
CA ILE A 163 12.15 -9.45 -0.26
C ILE A 163 12.61 -8.95 1.11
N ASP A 164 13.43 -9.76 1.82
CA ASP A 164 13.81 -9.52 3.21
C ASP A 164 15.33 -9.34 3.37
N GLY A 165 15.92 -8.52 2.55
CA GLY A 165 17.36 -8.28 2.58
C GLY A 165 18.14 -9.07 1.52
N ASP A 166 19.42 -9.37 1.80
CA ASP A 166 20.29 -10.17 0.92
C ASP A 166 19.82 -11.64 0.80
N GLU A 167 20.40 -12.38 -0.14
CA GLU A 167 20.01 -13.77 -0.42
C GLU A 167 20.05 -14.65 0.84
N LYS A 168 21.06 -14.51 1.67
CA LYS A 168 21.22 -15.29 2.90
C LYS A 168 20.14 -14.97 3.93
N THR A 169 19.90 -13.69 4.17
CA THR A 169 18.89 -13.22 5.13
C THR A 169 17.49 -13.56 4.67
N HIS A 170 17.20 -13.34 3.38
CA HIS A 170 15.91 -13.65 2.80
C HIS A 170 15.58 -15.14 2.89
N ASN A 171 16.51 -16.03 2.46
CA ASN A 171 16.29 -17.47 2.48
C ASN A 171 16.13 -18.02 3.91
N LYS A 172 16.71 -17.37 4.91
CA LYS A 172 16.47 -17.71 6.32
C LYS A 172 15.07 -17.32 6.78
N ASN A 173 14.57 -16.17 6.33
CA ASN A 173 13.25 -15.65 6.73
C ASN A 173 12.10 -16.30 5.94
N LYS A 174 12.34 -16.60 4.67
CA LYS A 174 11.36 -17.21 3.75
C LYS A 174 11.89 -18.56 3.26
N GLN A 175 11.84 -19.54 4.14
CA GLN A 175 12.19 -20.92 3.77
C GLN A 175 11.11 -21.47 2.83
N ASP A 176 11.54 -22.01 1.71
CA ASP A 176 10.68 -22.54 0.67
C ASP A 176 10.93 -24.04 0.46
N CYS A 177 9.84 -24.79 0.25
CA CYS A 177 9.92 -26.17 -0.20
C CYS A 177 10.02 -26.29 -1.74
N LEU A 178 9.83 -25.18 -2.47
CA LEU A 178 9.84 -25.16 -3.95
C LEU A 178 11.23 -24.92 -4.54
N SER A 179 12.18 -24.40 -3.76
CA SER A 179 13.51 -24.02 -4.23
C SER A 179 14.53 -23.97 -3.11
N ASP A 180 15.80 -24.30 -3.43
CA ASP A 180 16.93 -24.12 -2.52
C ASP A 180 17.20 -22.63 -2.17
N SER A 181 16.67 -21.70 -2.97
CA SER A 181 16.77 -20.27 -2.76
C SER A 181 15.48 -19.58 -3.19
N SER A 182 14.65 -19.21 -2.20
CA SER A 182 13.44 -18.40 -2.43
C SER A 182 13.79 -17.03 -3.01
N PHE A 183 14.90 -16.44 -2.60
CA PHE A 183 15.40 -15.17 -3.15
C PHE A 183 15.61 -15.25 -4.67
N ARG A 184 16.37 -16.25 -5.13
CA ARG A 184 16.63 -16.49 -6.55
C ARG A 184 15.35 -16.77 -7.32
N LEU A 185 14.47 -17.62 -6.77
CA LEU A 185 13.19 -17.96 -7.39
C LEU A 185 12.36 -16.68 -7.63
N ILE A 186 12.18 -15.86 -6.62
CA ILE A 186 11.37 -14.64 -6.69
C ILE A 186 11.94 -13.64 -7.70
N LEU A 187 13.26 -13.39 -7.68
CA LEU A 187 13.87 -12.45 -8.62
C LEU A 187 13.80 -12.94 -10.07
N ASN A 188 13.97 -14.24 -10.31
CA ASN A 188 13.77 -14.82 -11.65
C ASN A 188 12.31 -14.71 -12.10
N ASN A 189 11.35 -14.89 -11.21
CA ASN A 189 9.92 -14.72 -11.51
C ASN A 189 9.60 -13.25 -11.87
N ILE A 190 10.21 -12.28 -11.19
CA ILE A 190 10.11 -10.85 -11.56
C ILE A 190 10.63 -10.61 -12.97
N VAL A 191 11.79 -11.17 -13.33
CA VAL A 191 12.36 -11.04 -14.69
C VAL A 191 11.44 -11.68 -15.72
N ASN A 192 10.89 -12.85 -15.45
CA ASN A 192 9.92 -13.49 -16.34
C ASN A 192 8.65 -12.66 -16.52
N LEU A 193 8.11 -12.08 -15.44
CA LEU A 193 6.99 -11.16 -15.50
C LEU A 193 7.29 -9.97 -16.41
N LEU A 194 8.41 -9.27 -16.17
CA LEU A 194 8.80 -8.09 -16.95
C LEU A 194 9.09 -8.40 -18.42
N ARG A 195 9.52 -9.63 -18.73
CA ARG A 195 9.71 -10.11 -20.11
C ARG A 195 8.39 -10.41 -20.80
N MET A 196 7.43 -11.00 -20.08
CA MET A 196 6.14 -11.44 -20.64
C MET A 196 5.09 -10.34 -20.67
N ASN A 197 5.15 -9.37 -19.77
CA ASN A 197 4.20 -8.24 -19.68
C ASN A 197 4.95 -6.91 -19.77
N SER A 198 4.80 -6.20 -20.90
CA SER A 198 5.41 -4.87 -21.11
C SER A 198 4.80 -3.81 -20.19
N ASP A 199 3.55 -3.97 -19.81
CA ASP A 199 2.78 -2.99 -19.02
C ASP A 199 2.95 -3.20 -17.51
N ALA A 200 3.55 -4.34 -17.09
CA ALA A 200 3.78 -4.64 -15.70
C ALA A 200 4.64 -3.58 -15.00
N LYS A 201 4.11 -3.05 -13.91
CA LYS A 201 4.76 -2.12 -12.98
C LYS A 201 5.07 -2.86 -11.70
N VAL A 202 6.36 -3.05 -11.41
CA VAL A 202 6.81 -3.82 -10.25
C VAL A 202 7.32 -2.88 -9.16
N THR A 203 6.73 -2.98 -7.98
CA THR A 203 7.29 -2.42 -6.75
C THR A 203 8.00 -3.55 -6.00
N LEU A 204 9.33 -3.50 -5.98
CA LEU A 204 10.16 -4.39 -5.17
C LEU A 204 10.25 -3.82 -3.75
N ARG A 205 9.43 -4.36 -2.87
CA ARG A 205 9.44 -3.97 -1.47
C ARG A 205 10.56 -4.69 -0.73
N ILE A 206 11.51 -3.93 -0.18
CA ILE A 206 12.58 -4.47 0.66
C ILE A 206 12.22 -4.23 2.12
N ASN A 207 11.82 -5.30 2.82
CA ASN A 207 11.61 -5.25 4.25
C ASN A 207 12.98 -5.22 4.95
N TYR A 208 13.30 -4.12 5.63
CA TYR A 208 14.61 -3.95 6.22
C TYR A 208 14.60 -3.91 7.74
N THR A 209 15.68 -4.44 8.31
CA THR A 209 16.15 -4.27 9.69
C THR A 209 17.52 -3.57 9.65
N LEU A 210 18.09 -3.28 10.81
CA LEU A 210 19.45 -2.75 10.87
C LEU A 210 20.47 -3.72 10.22
N ALA A 211 20.26 -5.02 10.36
CA ALA A 211 21.11 -6.03 9.72
C ALA A 211 21.03 -5.93 8.18
N THR A 212 19.83 -5.77 7.63
CA THR A 212 19.62 -5.55 6.18
C THR A 212 20.36 -4.30 5.67
N LEU A 213 20.28 -3.19 6.42
CA LEU A 213 20.94 -1.93 6.04
C LEU A 213 22.46 -2.01 6.10
N LYS A 214 23.00 -2.89 6.95
CA LYS A 214 24.45 -3.15 7.07
C LYS A 214 24.97 -4.18 6.08
N SER A 215 24.08 -4.86 5.33
CA SER A 215 24.49 -5.88 4.35
C SER A 215 25.27 -5.24 3.20
N GLU A 216 26.45 -5.78 2.93
CA GLU A 216 27.28 -5.37 1.79
C GLU A 216 26.86 -6.06 0.49
N SER A 217 26.20 -7.22 0.58
CA SER A 217 25.83 -8.04 -0.57
C SER A 217 24.43 -7.74 -1.14
N LEU A 218 23.55 -7.06 -0.40
CA LEU A 218 22.15 -6.88 -0.78
C LEU A 218 21.98 -6.40 -2.24
N VAL A 219 22.67 -5.32 -2.61
CA VAL A 219 22.52 -4.75 -3.96
C VAL A 219 23.16 -5.64 -5.02
N THR A 220 24.32 -6.23 -4.72
CA THR A 220 24.99 -7.18 -5.61
C THR A 220 24.18 -8.45 -5.83
N ASP A 221 23.54 -8.97 -4.78
CA ASP A 221 22.66 -10.13 -4.86
C ASP A 221 21.43 -9.84 -5.72
N ILE A 222 20.78 -8.69 -5.57
CA ILE A 222 19.65 -8.28 -6.40
C ILE A 222 20.10 -8.14 -7.87
N THR A 223 21.20 -7.42 -8.11
CA THR A 223 21.67 -7.12 -9.47
C THR A 223 22.24 -8.33 -10.21
N LYS A 224 22.62 -9.39 -9.50
CA LYS A 224 23.01 -10.67 -10.07
C LYS A 224 21.87 -11.36 -10.83
N TYR A 225 20.64 -11.21 -10.35
CA TYR A 225 19.46 -11.89 -10.93
C TYR A 225 18.60 -10.96 -11.78
N ILE A 226 18.61 -9.64 -11.51
CA ILE A 226 17.85 -8.64 -12.31
C ILE A 226 18.77 -7.97 -13.31
N PRO A 227 18.65 -8.28 -14.63
CA PRO A 227 19.42 -7.62 -15.69
C PRO A 227 19.19 -6.12 -15.75
N GLN A 228 20.22 -5.39 -16.25
CA GLN A 228 20.22 -3.92 -16.32
C GLN A 228 19.01 -3.34 -17.05
N GLU A 229 18.58 -3.98 -18.14
CA GLU A 229 17.48 -3.54 -19.00
C GLU A 229 16.10 -3.53 -18.31
N TYR A 230 15.94 -4.24 -17.18
CA TYR A 230 14.67 -4.30 -16.44
C TYR A 230 14.64 -3.39 -15.20
N ARG A 231 15.80 -2.86 -14.76
CA ARG A 231 15.89 -2.17 -13.46
C ARG A 231 15.12 -0.87 -13.41
N ASN A 232 15.04 -0.14 -14.51
CA ASN A 232 14.26 1.10 -14.64
C ASN A 232 12.73 0.88 -14.64
N ARG A 233 12.28 -0.38 -14.71
CA ARG A 233 10.87 -0.78 -14.61
C ARG A 233 10.52 -1.29 -13.21
N ILE A 234 11.46 -1.23 -12.28
CA ILE A 234 11.30 -1.69 -10.90
C ILE A 234 11.45 -0.50 -9.96
N LEU A 235 10.35 -0.17 -9.29
CA LEU A 235 10.33 0.81 -8.21
C LEU A 235 10.72 0.11 -6.90
N VAL A 236 11.83 0.49 -6.29
CA VAL A 236 12.25 -0.08 -5.00
C VAL A 236 11.61 0.69 -3.86
N ASP A 237 10.96 -0.04 -2.97
CA ASP A 237 10.28 0.46 -1.79
C ASP A 237 10.93 -0.09 -0.51
N LEU A 238 11.56 0.77 0.31
CA LEU A 238 12.26 0.37 1.53
C LEU A 238 11.32 0.48 2.73
N GLN A 239 10.93 -0.65 3.33
CA GLN A 239 10.01 -0.69 4.46
C GLN A 239 10.68 -1.25 5.72
N LYS A 240 10.62 -0.47 6.81
CA LYS A 240 11.09 -0.96 8.11
C LYS A 240 10.20 -2.10 8.62
N VAL A 241 10.79 -3.17 9.12
CA VAL A 241 10.06 -4.22 9.83
C VAL A 241 9.60 -3.68 11.18
N TRP A 242 8.29 -3.66 11.41
CA TRP A 242 7.67 -2.98 12.57
C TRP A 242 7.91 -3.68 13.89
N GLN A 243 8.06 -5.01 13.87
CA GLN A 243 8.23 -5.85 15.06
C GLN A 243 9.63 -5.70 15.68
N VAL A 244 10.54 -5.01 15.00
CA VAL A 244 11.88 -4.75 15.52
C VAL A 244 11.92 -3.40 16.20
N ASN A 245 12.11 -3.40 17.53
CA ASN A 245 12.26 -2.18 18.32
C ASN A 245 13.68 -1.60 18.20
N GLU A 246 14.11 -1.33 16.98
CA GLU A 246 15.40 -0.66 16.70
C GLU A 246 15.18 0.85 16.75
N GLN A 247 15.47 1.47 17.88
CA GLN A 247 15.28 2.91 18.10
C GLN A 247 16.18 3.79 17.22
N ASN A 248 17.28 3.25 16.67
CA ASN A 248 18.29 4.01 15.93
C ASN A 248 18.62 3.39 14.58
N VAL A 249 17.66 3.37 13.65
CA VAL A 249 18.02 3.17 12.25
C VAL A 249 18.78 4.41 11.77
N SER A 250 20.06 4.26 11.49
CA SER A 250 20.89 5.36 10.98
C SER A 250 20.38 5.81 9.61
N ILE A 251 19.94 7.07 9.53
CA ILE A 251 19.53 7.70 8.28
C ILE A 251 20.65 7.59 7.23
N SER A 252 21.93 7.62 7.67
CA SER A 252 23.08 7.49 6.77
C SER A 252 23.18 6.10 6.12
N LEU A 253 22.84 5.02 6.85
CA LEU A 253 22.80 3.67 6.27
C LEU A 253 21.69 3.53 5.24
N LEU A 254 20.51 4.09 5.54
CA LEU A 254 19.38 4.09 4.61
C LEU A 254 19.72 4.85 3.32
N ARG A 255 20.29 6.06 3.44
CA ARG A 255 20.74 6.87 2.29
C ARG A 255 21.81 6.15 1.47
N ASN A 256 22.78 5.51 2.13
CA ASN A 256 23.82 4.74 1.42
C ASN A 256 23.22 3.59 0.59
N LEU A 257 22.23 2.86 1.15
CA LEU A 257 21.52 1.83 0.39
C LEU A 257 20.75 2.42 -0.79
N GLN A 258 20.03 3.52 -0.57
CA GLN A 258 19.30 4.25 -1.64
C GLN A 258 20.23 4.67 -2.78
N GLU A 259 21.38 5.29 -2.47
CA GLU A 259 22.37 5.71 -3.48
C GLU A 259 22.93 4.53 -4.27
N LYS A 260 23.21 3.39 -3.61
CA LYS A 260 23.68 2.18 -4.30
C LYS A 260 22.62 1.65 -5.28
N LEU A 261 21.36 1.60 -4.88
CA LEU A 261 20.25 1.14 -5.73
C LEU A 261 20.07 2.07 -6.95
N ILE A 262 20.07 3.39 -6.75
CA ILE A 262 19.99 4.37 -7.84
C ILE A 262 21.16 4.21 -8.82
N LYS A 263 22.40 4.09 -8.32
CA LYS A 263 23.60 3.86 -9.15
C LYS A 263 23.52 2.58 -9.98
N CYS A 264 22.77 1.59 -9.51
CA CYS A 264 22.50 0.35 -10.25
C CYS A 264 21.33 0.44 -11.22
N GLY A 265 20.66 1.61 -11.35
CA GLY A 265 19.60 1.87 -12.32
C GLY A 265 18.18 1.54 -11.84
N PHE A 266 17.98 1.34 -10.54
CA PHE A 266 16.64 1.21 -9.97
C PHE A 266 16.03 2.59 -9.69
N GLU A 267 14.71 2.67 -9.81
CA GLU A 267 13.95 3.81 -9.29
C GLU A 267 13.58 3.58 -7.83
N LEU A 268 13.59 4.65 -7.03
CA LEU A 268 13.16 4.56 -5.62
C LEU A 268 11.78 5.17 -5.44
N SER A 269 10.95 4.48 -4.70
CA SER A 269 9.72 5.08 -4.17
C SER A 269 10.10 6.23 -3.24
N ILE A 270 9.69 7.43 -3.61
CA ILE A 270 9.74 8.60 -2.70
C ILE A 270 8.56 8.41 -1.75
N GLN A 271 8.83 7.62 -0.70
CA GLN A 271 7.73 7.13 0.08
C GLN A 271 7.10 8.13 1.02
N HIS A 272 5.82 8.03 1.03
CA HIS A 272 4.81 7.98 2.11
C HIS A 272 5.00 8.92 3.32
N VAL A 273 6.05 9.75 3.31
CA VAL A 273 6.25 10.74 4.35
C VAL A 273 5.12 11.76 4.30
N PHE A 274 4.39 11.84 3.16
CA PHE A 274 3.41 12.89 2.88
C PHE A 274 2.17 12.38 2.14
N SER A 275 1.64 11.22 2.49
CA SER A 275 0.41 10.72 1.87
C SER A 275 -0.63 10.32 2.90
N MET A 276 -1.88 10.70 2.64
CA MET A 276 -3.03 10.23 3.40
C MET A 276 -3.21 8.72 3.20
N CYS A 277 -3.68 8.04 4.24
CA CYS A 277 -3.91 6.62 4.17
C CYS A 277 -5.19 6.32 3.40
N TYR A 278 -5.12 5.36 2.45
CA TYR A 278 -6.27 4.97 1.63
C TYR A 278 -7.46 4.45 2.43
N VAL A 279 -7.28 4.01 3.67
CA VAL A 279 -8.40 3.57 4.53
C VAL A 279 -9.36 4.69 4.89
N GLU A 280 -8.93 5.97 4.76
CA GLU A 280 -9.79 7.13 4.95
C GLU A 280 -10.69 7.41 3.74
N LYS A 281 -10.41 6.83 2.56
CA LYS A 281 -11.28 6.99 1.40
C LYS A 281 -12.67 6.45 1.68
N GLU A 282 -13.69 7.21 1.34
CA GLU A 282 -15.09 6.79 1.43
C GLU A 282 -15.31 5.52 0.62
N HIS A 283 -14.89 5.54 -0.64
CA HIS A 283 -15.03 4.45 -1.59
C HIS A 283 -13.84 3.48 -1.49
N TYR A 284 -13.66 2.85 -0.31
CA TYR A 284 -12.68 1.79 -0.11
C TYR A 284 -13.26 0.69 0.79
N ASN A 285 -13.07 -0.57 0.38
CA ASN A 285 -13.41 -1.74 1.19
C ASN A 285 -12.39 -2.86 0.99
N MET A 286 -12.16 -3.61 2.05
CA MET A 286 -11.37 -4.83 2.06
C MET A 286 -12.29 -6.02 2.33
N PHE A 287 -12.32 -6.98 1.41
CA PHE A 287 -13.17 -8.16 1.48
C PHE A 287 -12.33 -9.40 1.76
N TYR A 288 -12.81 -10.22 2.67
CA TYR A 288 -12.19 -11.47 3.05
C TYR A 288 -12.93 -12.65 2.44
N TYR A 289 -12.21 -13.74 2.16
CA TYR A 289 -12.74 -14.96 1.54
C TYR A 289 -14.04 -15.49 2.19
N ASN A 290 -14.25 -15.21 3.47
CA ASN A 290 -15.41 -15.65 4.24
C ASN A 290 -16.59 -14.67 4.21
N GLY A 291 -16.51 -13.61 3.40
CA GLY A 291 -17.52 -12.55 3.33
C GLY A 291 -17.38 -11.45 4.39
N GLY A 292 -16.33 -11.52 5.21
CA GLY A 292 -16.01 -10.45 6.15
C GLY A 292 -15.54 -9.19 5.44
N VAL A 293 -15.74 -8.02 6.07
CA VAL A 293 -15.38 -6.72 5.50
C VAL A 293 -14.67 -5.86 6.52
N GLU A 294 -13.59 -5.21 6.08
CA GLU A 294 -12.83 -4.24 6.85
C GLU A 294 -12.31 -3.08 5.98
N LYS A 295 -11.69 -2.09 6.62
CA LYS A 295 -10.96 -1.01 5.96
C LYS A 295 -9.44 -1.21 6.03
N CYS A 296 -8.90 -2.07 6.91
CA CYS A 296 -7.47 -2.25 7.12
C CYS A 296 -7.12 -3.67 7.58
N ASP A 297 -6.05 -4.23 7.02
CA ASP A 297 -5.52 -5.56 7.34
C ASP A 297 -4.80 -5.67 8.70
N LYS A 298 -4.65 -4.56 9.41
CA LYS A 298 -4.09 -4.56 10.78
C LYS A 298 -5.06 -5.04 11.84
N ARG A 299 -6.36 -5.18 11.52
CA ARG A 299 -7.35 -5.75 12.43
C ARG A 299 -7.29 -7.28 12.38
N PRO A 300 -7.28 -7.95 13.56
CA PRO A 300 -7.31 -9.42 13.60
C PRO A 300 -8.56 -9.99 12.93
N ILE A 301 -8.40 -11.11 12.24
CA ILE A 301 -9.47 -11.78 11.49
C ILE A 301 -10.66 -12.16 12.35
N GLY A 302 -10.44 -12.53 13.61
CA GLY A 302 -11.50 -12.90 14.56
C GLY A 302 -12.41 -11.74 14.99
N ASN A 303 -12.07 -10.48 14.62
CA ASN A 303 -12.77 -9.26 15.02
C ASN A 303 -13.08 -8.36 13.82
N LEU A 304 -13.51 -8.94 12.69
CA LEU A 304 -13.97 -8.17 11.54
C LEU A 304 -15.24 -7.40 11.88
N ARG A 305 -15.25 -6.11 11.57
CA ARG A 305 -16.34 -5.21 11.97
C ARG A 305 -17.52 -5.21 11.00
N GLY A 306 -17.33 -5.75 9.80
CA GLY A 306 -18.37 -5.85 8.79
C GLY A 306 -18.46 -7.24 8.17
N HIS A 307 -19.61 -7.53 7.58
CA HIS A 307 -19.84 -8.74 6.80
C HIS A 307 -20.88 -8.49 5.70
N LEU A 308 -20.83 -9.30 4.66
CA LEU A 308 -21.86 -9.30 3.62
C LEU A 308 -23.06 -10.13 4.08
N ASN A 309 -24.26 -9.56 3.97
CA ASN A 309 -25.51 -10.28 4.18
C ASN A 309 -25.90 -11.08 2.91
N SER A 310 -27.04 -11.80 2.95
CA SER A 310 -27.58 -12.56 1.82
C SER A 310 -27.92 -11.72 0.59
N GLU A 311 -28.15 -10.43 0.78
CA GLU A 311 -28.46 -9.48 -0.30
C GLU A 311 -27.22 -8.88 -0.94
N GLY A 312 -26.03 -9.14 -0.35
CA GLY A 312 -24.76 -8.56 -0.78
C GLY A 312 -24.53 -7.15 -0.22
N ASP A 313 -25.28 -6.72 0.79
CA ASP A 313 -25.03 -5.44 1.45
C ASP A 313 -24.04 -5.62 2.61
N ILE A 314 -23.19 -4.60 2.83
CA ILE A 314 -22.29 -4.59 3.98
C ILE A 314 -23.08 -4.23 5.24
N VAL A 315 -23.06 -5.11 6.22
CA VAL A 315 -23.60 -4.88 7.57
C VAL A 315 -22.42 -4.66 8.51
N TRP A 316 -22.32 -3.47 9.07
CA TRP A 316 -21.29 -3.12 10.05
C TRP A 316 -21.79 -3.40 11.47
N THR A 317 -21.06 -4.20 12.24
CA THR A 317 -21.25 -4.31 13.69
C THR A 317 -20.70 -3.09 14.40
N GLU A 318 -19.62 -2.53 13.87
CA GLU A 318 -19.01 -1.28 14.29
C GLU A 318 -18.48 -0.54 13.06
N LYS A 319 -19.19 0.51 12.62
CA LYS A 319 -18.76 1.26 11.43
C LYS A 319 -17.41 1.93 11.68
N PRO A 320 -16.43 1.77 10.78
CA PRO A 320 -15.18 2.53 10.84
C PRO A 320 -15.43 4.03 10.71
N ILE A 321 -14.79 4.83 11.57
CA ILE A 321 -15.02 6.28 11.66
C ILE A 321 -13.81 7.11 11.21
N PHE A 322 -12.95 6.54 10.35
CA PHE A 322 -11.68 7.17 9.98
C PHE A 322 -11.82 8.53 9.31
N SER A 323 -12.86 8.72 8.48
CA SER A 323 -13.16 9.94 7.76
C SER A 323 -14.08 10.90 8.50
N ASP A 324 -14.77 10.45 9.57
CA ASP A 324 -15.80 11.20 10.27
C ASP A 324 -15.23 12.30 11.20
N TYR A 325 -13.88 12.36 11.34
CA TYR A 325 -13.22 13.37 12.17
C TYR A 325 -12.80 14.57 11.34
N ASP A 326 -13.32 15.73 11.69
CA ASP A 326 -12.81 17.00 11.16
C ASP A 326 -11.48 17.34 11.86
N LEU A 327 -10.37 17.09 11.16
CA LEU A 327 -9.02 17.39 11.65
C LEU A 327 -8.73 18.91 11.67
N PHE A 328 -9.60 19.71 11.06
CA PHE A 328 -9.53 21.17 11.01
C PHE A 328 -10.51 21.84 11.98
N ASP A 329 -11.26 21.07 12.79
CA ASP A 329 -12.05 21.60 13.90
C ASP A 329 -11.14 22.35 14.89
N GLU A 330 -11.60 23.49 15.42
CA GLU A 330 -10.82 24.34 16.34
C GLU A 330 -10.35 23.59 17.60
N LYS A 331 -11.08 22.54 18.01
CA LYS A 331 -10.74 21.71 19.17
C LYS A 331 -9.76 20.59 18.83
N CYS A 332 -9.50 20.34 17.56
CA CYS A 332 -8.58 19.30 17.13
C CYS A 332 -7.13 19.79 17.27
N VAL A 333 -6.28 18.96 17.92
CA VAL A 333 -4.84 19.25 18.07
C VAL A 333 -4.11 19.38 16.73
N CYS A 334 -4.65 18.80 15.66
CA CYS A 334 -4.07 18.86 14.32
C CYS A 334 -4.33 20.19 13.63
N ASN A 335 -5.39 20.93 14.01
CA ASN A 335 -5.76 22.18 13.37
C ASN A 335 -4.66 23.25 13.41
N ASN A 336 -3.87 23.31 14.49
CA ASN A 336 -2.77 24.27 14.65
C ASN A 336 -1.39 23.59 14.60
N CYS A 337 -1.30 22.38 14.07
CA CYS A 337 -0.07 21.61 14.06
C CYS A 337 0.77 21.88 12.81
N HIS A 338 2.00 22.39 12.99
CA HIS A 338 2.95 22.62 11.88
C HIS A 338 3.40 21.32 11.19
N TYR A 339 3.24 20.16 11.83
CA TYR A 339 3.57 18.85 11.26
C TYR A 339 2.40 18.20 10.50
N TYR A 340 1.20 18.80 10.52
CA TYR A 340 0.04 18.18 9.89
C TYR A 340 0.27 17.85 8.40
N PRO A 341 0.85 18.74 7.57
CA PRO A 341 1.09 18.46 6.16
C PRO A 341 2.03 17.26 5.90
N LEU A 342 2.79 16.88 6.92
CA LEU A 342 3.72 15.75 6.85
C LEU A 342 3.16 14.50 7.52
N CYS A 343 2.38 14.68 8.57
CA CYS A 343 1.89 13.63 9.45
C CYS A 343 0.51 13.10 9.05
N TYR A 344 -0.36 13.95 8.47
CA TYR A 344 -1.77 13.67 8.18
C TYR A 344 -2.51 13.02 9.36
N CYS A 345 -2.15 13.43 10.59
CA CYS A 345 -2.71 12.89 11.84
C CYS A 345 -2.44 11.38 12.06
N GLU A 346 -1.29 10.87 11.55
CA GLU A 346 -0.79 9.51 11.68
C GLU A 346 -1.69 8.37 11.13
N CYS A 347 -1.41 7.13 11.57
CA CYS A 347 -2.19 5.96 11.17
C CYS A 347 -3.66 6.07 11.64
N PRO A 348 -4.66 6.01 10.75
CA PRO A 348 -6.08 6.13 11.12
C PRO A 348 -6.54 5.10 12.15
N ILE A 349 -6.00 3.88 12.13
CA ILE A 349 -6.31 2.85 13.13
C ILE A 349 -5.85 3.29 14.53
N LEU A 350 -4.58 3.72 14.65
CA LEU A 350 -4.03 4.17 15.92
C LEU A 350 -4.75 5.43 16.44
N ARG A 351 -5.18 6.28 15.52
CA ARG A 351 -5.99 7.46 15.85
C ARG A 351 -7.36 7.05 16.40
N GLU A 352 -8.05 6.12 15.73
CA GLU A 352 -9.35 5.59 16.17
C GLU A 352 -9.24 4.96 17.56
N ASP A 353 -8.24 4.11 17.80
CA ASP A 353 -8.03 3.46 19.09
C ASP A 353 -7.80 4.50 20.21
N ARG A 354 -6.96 5.52 19.96
CA ARG A 354 -6.76 6.61 20.94
C ARG A 354 -7.98 7.45 21.21
N ILE A 355 -8.79 7.73 20.20
CA ILE A 355 -10.06 8.47 20.38
C ILE A 355 -11.00 7.68 21.29
N LYS A 356 -11.09 6.37 21.12
CA LYS A 356 -11.89 5.48 21.99
C LYS A 356 -11.37 5.49 23.42
N GLU A 357 -10.07 5.37 23.62
CA GLU A 357 -9.41 5.38 24.93
C GLU A 357 -9.55 6.74 25.65
N ASN A 358 -9.67 7.84 24.91
CA ASN A 358 -9.73 9.19 25.44
C ASN A 358 -11.11 9.87 25.34
N HIS A 359 -12.18 9.08 25.41
CA HIS A 359 -13.56 9.56 25.46
C HIS A 359 -13.92 10.55 24.31
N GLY A 360 -13.49 10.24 23.09
CA GLY A 360 -13.82 11.01 21.89
C GLY A 360 -12.86 12.16 21.57
N LYS A 361 -11.78 12.35 22.32
CA LYS A 361 -10.80 13.41 22.06
C LYS A 361 -9.69 12.93 21.13
N ILE A 362 -9.38 13.71 20.11
CA ILE A 362 -8.22 13.47 19.25
C ILE A 362 -6.96 13.95 19.99
N LEU A 363 -6.11 13.00 20.39
CA LEU A 363 -4.80 13.28 20.98
C LEU A 363 -3.70 12.99 19.94
N CYS A 364 -2.68 13.83 19.94
CA CYS A 364 -1.51 13.63 19.08
C CYS A 364 -0.66 12.45 19.58
N GLY A 365 -0.38 11.46 18.74
CA GLY A 365 0.52 10.34 19.06
C GLY A 365 2.00 10.71 19.08
N HIS A 366 2.34 11.94 18.69
CA HIS A 366 3.70 12.46 18.67
C HIS A 366 3.99 13.46 19.81
N GLN A 367 2.99 13.77 20.65
CA GLN A 367 3.23 14.62 21.83
C GLN A 367 4.07 13.83 22.84
N GLY A 368 5.35 14.20 22.97
CA GLY A 368 6.31 13.59 23.90
C GLY A 368 7.47 12.85 23.25
N ARG A 369 7.68 12.98 21.95
CA ARG A 369 8.88 12.49 21.26
C ARG A 369 9.84 13.61 20.90
#